data_5da29529b28a7ad11402b37b733f91fb
#
_entry.id   5da29529b28a7ad11402b37b733f91fb
#
_cell.length_a   1.000
_cell.length_b   1.000
_cell.length_c   1.000
_cell.angle_alpha   90.00
_cell.angle_beta   90.00
_cell.angle_gamma   90.00
#
_symmetry.space_group_name_H-M   'P 1'
#
loop_
_entity.id
_entity.type
_entity.pdbx_description
1 polymer ?
#
loop_
_entity_poly.entity_id
_entity_poly.type
_entity_poly.pdbx_seq_one_letter_code
_entity_poly.pdbx_strand_id
1 'polypeptide(L)'
;MRFRPPSGARTEPPAADDAAAWITGAVPDGWLTEPPQVVVDRDEIIIWGRVPTPELGAESTDADRSAAQAGRIHQFREDTRDGRIKIALQVEHRYQRKVSWGVRCGDTQELFTHLSAPVMTRLRQPERQVLDTLVDAGVARSRSEALAWCVKLVGEHTEDWLTELRQAMTRVDELRRQGPAA
;
A
#
# COMPACT_ATOMS: atom_id res chain seq x y z
N MET A 1 -29.90 -30.85 9.24
CA MET A 1 -28.80 -30.20 9.96
C MET A 1 -28.37 -29.00 9.14
N ARG A 2 -28.75 -27.75 9.51
CA ARG A 2 -28.40 -26.54 8.72
C ARG A 2 -27.00 -26.09 9.12
N PHE A 3 -26.11 -26.10 8.18
CA PHE A 3 -24.75 -25.56 8.33
C PHE A 3 -24.85 -24.05 8.56
N ARG A 4 -24.53 -23.60 9.79
CA ARG A 4 -24.42 -22.17 10.12
C ARG A 4 -22.97 -21.78 9.84
N PRO A 5 -22.71 -20.86 8.88
CA PRO A 5 -21.35 -20.40 8.65
C PRO A 5 -20.81 -19.70 9.91
N PRO A 6 -19.51 -19.78 10.21
CA PRO A 6 -18.94 -19.11 11.37
C PRO A 6 -19.15 -17.59 11.22
N SER A 7 -19.76 -16.99 12.24
CA SER A 7 -19.91 -15.55 12.39
C SER A 7 -18.52 -14.93 12.49
N GLY A 8 -18.09 -14.23 11.42
CA GLY A 8 -16.79 -13.56 11.35
C GLY A 8 -16.10 -13.64 10.00
N ALA A 9 -16.70 -14.24 8.98
CA ALA A 9 -16.21 -14.10 7.61
C ALA A 9 -16.39 -12.63 7.19
N ARG A 10 -15.29 -11.86 7.14
CA ARG A 10 -15.30 -10.57 6.47
C ARG A 10 -15.79 -10.82 5.04
N THR A 11 -16.86 -10.14 4.66
CA THR A 11 -17.35 -10.19 3.28
C THR A 11 -16.20 -9.77 2.38
N GLU A 12 -15.90 -10.56 1.37
CA GLU A 12 -14.84 -10.21 0.41
C GLU A 12 -15.23 -8.91 -0.28
N PRO A 13 -14.31 -7.92 -0.30
CA PRO A 13 -14.62 -6.64 -0.93
C PRO A 13 -14.86 -6.84 -2.44
N PRO A 14 -15.60 -5.93 -3.11
CA PRO A 14 -15.85 -5.99 -4.55
C PRO A 14 -14.55 -6.11 -5.35
N ALA A 15 -14.63 -6.71 -6.56
CA ALA A 15 -13.52 -6.70 -7.50
C ALA A 15 -13.08 -5.25 -7.79
N ALA A 16 -11.78 -5.04 -7.98
CA ALA A 16 -11.20 -3.73 -8.20
C ALA A 16 -10.28 -3.70 -9.44
N ASP A 17 -10.57 -4.56 -10.41
CA ASP A 17 -9.78 -4.69 -11.65
C ASP A 17 -9.78 -3.39 -12.48
N ASP A 18 -10.83 -2.58 -12.37
CA ASP A 18 -10.98 -1.28 -13.03
C ASP A 18 -10.52 -0.08 -12.17
N ALA A 19 -10.02 -0.31 -10.96
CA ALA A 19 -9.70 0.76 -10.03
C ALA A 19 -8.66 1.75 -10.58
N ALA A 20 -7.62 1.25 -11.24
CA ALA A 20 -6.59 2.11 -11.82
C ALA A 20 -7.16 3.03 -12.90
N ALA A 21 -8.00 2.50 -13.81
CA ALA A 21 -8.65 3.29 -14.86
C ALA A 21 -9.63 4.31 -14.27
N TRP A 22 -10.44 3.90 -13.32
CA TRP A 22 -11.41 4.78 -12.67
C TRP A 22 -10.73 5.92 -11.93
N ILE A 23 -9.68 5.64 -11.14
CA ILE A 23 -8.91 6.63 -10.39
C ILE A 23 -8.20 7.59 -11.33
N THR A 24 -7.62 7.09 -12.43
CA THR A 24 -7.01 7.95 -13.46
C THR A 24 -7.99 8.96 -14.02
N GLY A 25 -9.24 8.55 -14.28
CA GLY A 25 -10.28 9.46 -14.77
C GLY A 25 -10.84 10.40 -13.69
N ALA A 26 -10.66 10.09 -12.39
CA ALA A 26 -11.14 10.90 -11.29
C ALA A 26 -10.12 11.95 -10.81
N VAL A 27 -8.83 11.74 -11.09
CA VAL A 27 -7.76 12.68 -10.72
C VAL A 27 -7.82 13.90 -11.65
N PRO A 28 -7.91 15.14 -11.11
CA PRO A 28 -7.92 16.34 -11.94
C PRO A 28 -6.66 16.50 -12.78
N ASP A 29 -6.87 17.02 -14.00
CA ASP A 29 -5.76 17.37 -14.89
C ASP A 29 -4.79 18.37 -14.22
N GLY A 30 -3.51 18.19 -14.45
CA GLY A 30 -2.47 19.08 -13.93
C GLY A 30 -2.01 18.76 -12.49
N TRP A 31 -2.65 17.82 -11.79
CA TRP A 31 -2.15 17.40 -10.48
C TRP A 31 -0.87 16.58 -10.58
N LEU A 32 -0.80 15.72 -11.56
CA LEU A 32 0.28 14.74 -11.73
C LEU A 32 0.94 14.90 -13.10
N THR A 33 2.19 14.52 -13.20
CA THR A 33 2.95 14.54 -14.45
C THR A 33 2.68 13.32 -15.34
N GLU A 34 2.12 12.25 -14.76
CA GLU A 34 1.80 10.99 -15.42
C GLU A 34 0.58 10.35 -14.72
N PRO A 35 -0.08 9.36 -15.34
CA PRO A 35 -1.17 8.64 -14.69
C PRO A 35 -0.74 8.04 -13.35
N PRO A 36 -1.61 8.04 -12.31
CA PRO A 36 -1.27 7.51 -11.00
C PRO A 36 -1.02 6.00 -11.07
N GLN A 37 -0.02 5.54 -10.33
CA GLN A 37 0.16 4.13 -10.07
C GLN A 37 -0.78 3.70 -8.94
N VAL A 38 -1.60 2.69 -9.16
CA VAL A 38 -2.57 2.19 -8.19
C VAL A 38 -2.18 0.79 -7.75
N VAL A 39 -2.04 0.61 -6.45
CA VAL A 39 -1.75 -0.68 -5.82
C VAL A 39 -2.97 -1.08 -5.00
N VAL A 40 -3.51 -2.25 -5.26
CA VAL A 40 -4.72 -2.76 -4.61
C VAL A 40 -4.38 -4.02 -3.84
N ASP A 41 -4.77 -4.05 -2.57
CA ASP A 41 -4.81 -5.28 -1.80
C ASP A 41 -6.22 -5.54 -1.25
N ARG A 42 -6.34 -6.43 -0.27
CA ARG A 42 -7.63 -6.81 0.31
C ARG A 42 -8.26 -5.69 1.14
N ASP A 43 -7.47 -4.88 1.81
CA ASP A 43 -7.90 -3.92 2.82
C ASP A 43 -7.75 -2.47 2.33
N GLU A 44 -6.82 -2.21 1.38
CA GLU A 44 -6.40 -0.87 0.99
C GLU A 44 -6.20 -0.72 -0.52
N ILE A 45 -6.42 0.50 -1.00
CA ILE A 45 -6.00 0.98 -2.32
C ILE A 45 -5.02 2.13 -2.09
N ILE A 46 -3.77 1.97 -2.53
CA ILE A 46 -2.76 3.03 -2.46
C ILE A 46 -2.65 3.70 -3.83
N ILE A 47 -2.79 5.01 -3.86
CA ILE A 47 -2.69 5.84 -5.06
C ILE A 47 -1.37 6.61 -5.00
N TRP A 48 -0.42 6.26 -5.86
CA TRP A 48 0.85 6.96 -6.01
C TRP A 48 0.80 7.93 -7.18
N GLY A 49 0.98 9.21 -6.89
CA GLY A 49 1.14 10.24 -7.90
C GLY A 49 2.61 10.62 -8.10
N ARG A 50 2.95 11.20 -9.26
CA ARG A 50 4.22 11.85 -9.50
C ARG A 50 4.00 13.35 -9.76
N VAL A 51 4.75 14.19 -9.05
CA VAL A 51 4.71 15.65 -9.22
C VAL A 51 6.01 16.15 -9.85
N PRO A 52 5.99 17.31 -10.53
CA PRO A 52 7.17 17.84 -11.18
C PRO A 52 8.26 18.19 -10.17
N THR A 53 9.50 17.84 -10.50
CA THR A 53 10.68 18.16 -9.69
C THR A 53 10.94 19.66 -9.74
N PRO A 54 11.22 20.34 -8.61
CA PRO A 54 11.61 21.74 -8.61
C PRO A 54 12.91 21.97 -9.39
N GLU A 55 12.95 23.03 -10.18
CA GLU A 55 14.20 23.48 -10.81
C GLU A 55 15.06 24.21 -9.78
N LEU A 56 16.31 23.80 -9.68
CA LEU A 56 17.31 24.41 -8.80
C LEU A 56 18.53 24.84 -9.60
N GLY A 57 19.31 25.76 -9.05
CA GLY A 57 20.56 26.20 -9.69
C GLY A 57 21.57 25.05 -9.83
N ALA A 58 22.51 25.18 -10.79
CA ALA A 58 23.49 24.16 -11.13
C ALA A 58 24.42 23.74 -9.95
N GLU A 59 24.59 24.61 -8.96
CA GLU A 59 25.44 24.37 -7.78
C GLU A 59 24.71 23.74 -6.60
N SER A 60 23.44 23.30 -6.79
CA SER A 60 22.64 22.72 -5.72
C SER A 60 23.19 21.38 -5.29
N THR A 61 23.29 21.19 -3.97
CA THR A 61 23.70 19.93 -3.35
C THR A 61 22.57 18.87 -3.36
N ASP A 62 22.90 17.63 -3.05
CA ASP A 62 21.87 16.58 -2.89
C ASP A 62 20.91 16.89 -1.73
N ALA A 63 21.42 17.54 -0.66
CA ALA A 63 20.59 17.99 0.45
C ALA A 63 19.59 19.07 0.00
N ASP A 64 20.03 20.05 -0.83
CA ASP A 64 19.13 21.08 -1.38
C ASP A 64 18.05 20.45 -2.27
N ARG A 65 18.44 19.49 -3.11
CA ARG A 65 17.49 18.74 -3.97
C ARG A 65 16.44 18.00 -3.13
N SER A 66 16.88 17.26 -2.12
CA SER A 66 15.97 16.54 -1.23
C SER A 66 15.02 17.48 -0.47
N ALA A 67 15.53 18.61 0.02
CA ALA A 67 14.72 19.61 0.71
C ALA A 67 13.68 20.24 -0.23
N ALA A 68 14.06 20.58 -1.46
CA ALA A 68 13.13 21.14 -2.44
C ALA A 68 12.05 20.13 -2.88
N GLN A 69 12.43 18.86 -3.05
CA GLN A 69 11.50 17.79 -3.36
C GLN A 69 10.50 17.56 -2.21
N ALA A 70 10.97 17.55 -0.97
CA ALA A 70 10.10 17.45 0.21
C ALA A 70 9.15 18.65 0.31
N GLY A 71 9.62 19.86 0.05
CA GLY A 71 8.80 21.07 -0.02
C GLY A 71 7.71 20.98 -1.09
N ARG A 72 8.03 20.45 -2.28
CA ARG A 72 7.06 20.23 -3.36
C ARG A 72 6.00 19.19 -2.97
N ILE A 73 6.39 18.12 -2.31
CA ILE A 73 5.45 17.09 -1.81
C ILE A 73 4.51 17.70 -0.76
N HIS A 74 5.07 18.47 0.18
CA HIS A 74 4.27 19.17 1.19
C HIS A 74 3.27 20.14 0.56
N GLN A 75 3.70 20.97 -0.41
CA GLN A 75 2.80 21.88 -1.13
C GLN A 75 1.67 21.10 -1.81
N PHE A 76 1.99 20.05 -2.58
CA PHE A 76 0.97 19.21 -3.23
C PHE A 76 -0.02 18.63 -2.20
N ARG A 77 0.48 18.16 -1.06
CA ARG A 77 -0.35 17.61 0.00
C ARG A 77 -1.37 18.60 0.52
N GLU A 78 -0.97 19.85 0.74
CA GLU A 78 -1.88 20.89 1.24
C GLU A 78 -2.83 21.38 0.15
N ASP A 79 -2.34 21.70 -1.04
CA ASP A 79 -3.15 22.28 -2.12
C ASP A 79 -4.23 21.31 -2.63
N THR A 80 -3.96 20.00 -2.60
CA THR A 80 -4.89 19.01 -3.14
C THR A 80 -5.72 18.27 -2.08
N ARG A 81 -5.59 18.65 -0.80
CA ARG A 81 -6.16 17.91 0.32
C ARG A 81 -7.64 17.60 0.15
N ASP A 82 -8.45 18.61 -0.09
CA ASP A 82 -9.92 18.48 -0.18
C ASP A 82 -10.34 17.64 -1.39
N GLY A 83 -9.66 17.81 -2.51
CA GLY A 83 -9.90 17.01 -3.71
C GLY A 83 -9.55 15.55 -3.51
N ARG A 84 -8.38 15.27 -2.89
CA ARG A 84 -7.97 13.91 -2.57
C ARG A 84 -8.93 13.21 -1.60
N ILE A 85 -9.45 13.92 -0.60
CA ILE A 85 -10.48 13.38 0.31
C ILE A 85 -11.75 13.02 -0.47
N LYS A 86 -12.22 13.86 -1.39
CA LYS A 86 -13.41 13.59 -2.21
C LYS A 86 -13.22 12.36 -3.09
N ILE A 87 -12.07 12.23 -3.75
CA ILE A 87 -11.74 11.05 -4.56
C ILE A 87 -11.65 9.81 -3.67
N ALA A 88 -10.96 9.89 -2.53
CA ALA A 88 -10.85 8.78 -1.59
C ALA A 88 -12.21 8.27 -1.14
N LEU A 89 -13.15 9.14 -0.76
CA LEU A 89 -14.51 8.75 -0.37
C LEU A 89 -15.27 8.03 -1.49
N GLN A 90 -15.12 8.47 -2.74
CA GLN A 90 -15.74 7.83 -3.88
C GLN A 90 -15.15 6.44 -4.15
N VAL A 91 -13.82 6.31 -4.08
CA VAL A 91 -13.10 5.04 -4.23
C VAL A 91 -13.45 4.08 -3.10
N GLU A 92 -13.45 4.54 -1.84
CA GLU A 92 -13.85 3.74 -0.68
C GLU A 92 -15.29 3.23 -0.81
N HIS A 93 -16.21 4.09 -1.27
CA HIS A 93 -17.60 3.69 -1.49
C HIS A 93 -17.72 2.62 -2.59
N ARG A 94 -17.00 2.81 -3.71
CA ARG A 94 -17.07 1.91 -4.85
C ARG A 94 -16.45 0.54 -4.58
N TYR A 95 -15.25 0.52 -3.99
CA TYR A 95 -14.45 -0.70 -3.85
C TYR A 95 -14.42 -1.28 -2.44
N GLN A 96 -15.05 -0.63 -1.48
CA GLN A 96 -15.14 -1.08 -0.07
C GLN A 96 -13.75 -1.36 0.54
N ARG A 97 -12.76 -0.56 0.16
CA ARG A 97 -11.38 -0.58 0.67
C ARG A 97 -10.98 0.81 1.13
N LYS A 98 -10.09 0.88 2.11
CA LYS A 98 -9.51 2.16 2.53
C LYS A 98 -8.59 2.72 1.45
N VAL A 99 -8.46 4.05 1.40
CA VAL A 99 -7.64 4.71 0.39
C VAL A 99 -6.53 5.51 1.05
N SER A 100 -5.30 5.25 0.62
CA SER A 100 -4.12 6.03 0.96
C SER A 100 -3.53 6.70 -0.27
N TRP A 101 -3.03 7.91 -0.06
CA TRP A 101 -2.34 8.68 -1.08
C TRP A 101 -0.85 8.78 -0.78
N GLY A 102 -0.04 8.60 -1.81
CA GLY A 102 1.38 8.87 -1.77
C GLY A 102 1.83 9.67 -2.99
N VAL A 103 2.95 10.35 -2.86
CA VAL A 103 3.52 11.17 -3.93
C VAL A 103 5.02 10.94 -4.04
N ARG A 104 5.50 10.95 -5.28
CA ARG A 104 6.90 10.92 -5.66
C ARG A 104 7.29 12.23 -6.34
N CYS A 105 8.44 12.77 -5.93
CA CYS A 105 9.06 13.94 -6.53
C CYS A 105 10.56 13.66 -6.66
N GLY A 106 11.05 13.47 -7.87
CA GLY A 106 12.43 12.97 -8.08
C GLY A 106 12.63 11.64 -7.36
N ASP A 107 13.64 11.60 -6.48
CA ASP A 107 14.00 10.42 -5.68
C ASP A 107 13.29 10.38 -4.31
N THR A 108 12.58 11.45 -3.94
CA THR A 108 11.84 11.53 -2.69
C THR A 108 10.42 11.02 -2.88
N GLN A 109 9.96 10.21 -1.92
CA GLN A 109 8.56 9.74 -1.88
C GLN A 109 7.99 9.84 -0.48
N GLU A 110 6.70 10.14 -0.38
CA GLU A 110 5.98 10.20 0.87
C GLU A 110 4.59 9.59 0.75
N LEU A 111 4.23 8.70 1.67
CA LEU A 111 2.87 8.21 1.84
C LEU A 111 2.17 9.05 2.90
N PHE A 112 1.04 9.67 2.55
CA PHE A 112 0.35 10.63 3.44
C PHE A 112 -0.47 9.97 4.53
N THR A 113 -0.89 8.73 4.30
CA THR A 113 -1.71 7.95 5.24
C THR A 113 -1.16 6.54 5.31
N HIS A 114 -1.05 6.01 6.51
CA HIS A 114 -0.62 4.63 6.74
C HIS A 114 -1.79 3.86 7.35
N LEU A 115 -2.36 2.94 6.59
CA LEU A 115 -3.35 2.01 7.10
C LEU A 115 -2.65 0.90 7.88
N SER A 116 -3.12 0.65 9.11
CA SER A 116 -2.74 -0.54 9.87
C SER A 116 -3.96 -1.43 10.02
N ALA A 117 -3.94 -2.59 9.38
CA ALA A 117 -4.97 -3.60 9.51
C ALA A 117 -4.57 -4.61 10.60
N PRO A 118 -5.47 -4.98 11.53
CA PRO A 118 -5.14 -5.94 12.57
C PRO A 118 -5.05 -7.35 11.98
N VAL A 119 -3.95 -8.03 12.27
CA VAL A 119 -3.74 -9.45 11.96
C VAL A 119 -3.66 -10.22 13.27
N MET A 120 -4.55 -11.18 13.48
CA MET A 120 -4.55 -12.01 14.67
C MET A 120 -3.92 -13.38 14.37
N THR A 121 -2.93 -13.77 15.18
CA THR A 121 -2.29 -15.08 15.08
C THR A 121 -2.15 -15.73 16.46
N ARG A 122 -1.96 -17.06 16.44
CA ARG A 122 -1.64 -17.85 17.64
C ARG A 122 -0.30 -18.52 17.44
N LEU A 123 0.67 -18.14 18.26
CA LEU A 123 2.03 -18.64 18.21
C LEU A 123 2.27 -19.68 19.29
N ARG A 124 3.08 -20.70 18.99
CA ARG A 124 3.58 -21.68 19.94
C ARG A 124 4.75 -21.10 20.74
N GLN A 125 5.24 -21.86 21.73
CA GLN A 125 6.30 -21.39 22.62
C GLN A 125 7.59 -20.96 21.88
N PRO A 126 8.12 -21.72 20.92
CA PRO A 126 9.36 -21.31 20.24
C PRO A 126 9.23 -19.95 19.53
N GLU A 127 8.12 -19.72 18.81
CA GLU A 127 7.89 -18.45 18.10
C GLU A 127 7.70 -17.28 19.09
N ARG A 128 7.03 -17.54 20.21
CA ARG A 128 6.89 -16.50 21.26
C ARG A 128 8.23 -16.13 21.88
N GLN A 129 9.14 -17.11 22.09
CA GLN A 129 10.49 -16.85 22.61
C GLN A 129 11.30 -15.95 21.69
N VAL A 130 11.16 -16.09 20.35
CA VAL A 130 11.79 -15.17 19.39
C VAL A 130 11.30 -13.74 19.62
N LEU A 131 9.98 -13.55 19.75
CA LEU A 131 9.42 -12.22 19.99
C LEU A 131 9.85 -11.65 21.33
N ASP A 132 9.90 -12.46 22.39
CA ASP A 132 10.36 -12.04 23.71
C ASP A 132 11.82 -11.60 23.66
N THR A 133 12.68 -12.35 22.99
CA THR A 133 14.09 -11.98 22.79
C THR A 133 14.24 -10.63 22.08
N LEU A 134 13.43 -10.36 21.05
CA LEU A 134 13.46 -9.08 20.33
C LEU A 134 13.01 -7.91 21.22
N VAL A 135 12.03 -8.16 22.09
CA VAL A 135 11.56 -7.15 23.05
C VAL A 135 12.61 -6.91 24.14
N ASP A 136 13.16 -7.96 24.72
CA ASP A 136 14.17 -7.87 25.79
C ASP A 136 15.48 -7.23 25.29
N ALA A 137 15.82 -7.46 24.01
CA ALA A 137 16.97 -6.81 23.35
C ALA A 137 16.71 -5.34 22.93
N GLY A 138 15.48 -4.82 23.12
CA GLY A 138 15.14 -3.44 22.75
C GLY A 138 14.95 -3.20 21.25
N VAL A 139 14.87 -4.26 20.44
CA VAL A 139 14.57 -4.15 19.00
C VAL A 139 13.12 -3.74 18.76
N ALA A 140 12.22 -4.16 19.64
CA ALA A 140 10.80 -3.84 19.60
C ALA A 140 10.28 -3.52 21.01
N ARG A 141 9.24 -2.70 21.10
CA ARG A 141 8.60 -2.31 22.38
C ARG A 141 7.53 -3.29 22.84
N SER A 142 7.08 -4.16 21.95
CA SER A 142 6.03 -5.14 22.22
C SER A 142 6.13 -6.36 21.29
N ARG A 143 5.49 -7.48 21.69
CA ARG A 143 5.40 -8.67 20.83
C ARG A 143 4.74 -8.38 19.47
N SER A 144 3.76 -7.48 19.41
CA SER A 144 3.11 -7.09 18.16
C SER A 144 4.07 -6.35 17.23
N GLU A 145 4.87 -5.44 17.78
CA GLU A 145 5.90 -4.73 17.02
C GLU A 145 7.03 -5.67 16.58
N ALA A 146 7.46 -6.58 17.45
CA ALA A 146 8.43 -7.63 17.12
C ALA A 146 7.93 -8.51 15.96
N LEU A 147 6.66 -8.90 15.97
CA LEU A 147 6.08 -9.69 14.87
C LEU A 147 6.04 -8.88 13.57
N ALA A 148 5.63 -7.62 13.60
CA ALA A 148 5.64 -6.74 12.43
C ALA A 148 7.07 -6.58 11.86
N TRP A 149 8.06 -6.43 12.75
CA TRP A 149 9.48 -6.39 12.37
C TRP A 149 9.92 -7.68 11.69
N CYS A 150 9.57 -8.85 12.22
CA CYS A 150 9.87 -10.15 11.60
C CYS A 150 9.24 -10.28 10.20
N VAL A 151 7.99 -9.84 10.02
CA VAL A 151 7.32 -9.86 8.71
C VAL A 151 8.03 -8.95 7.71
N LYS A 152 8.44 -7.75 8.14
CA LYS A 152 9.21 -6.83 7.31
C LYS A 152 10.55 -7.44 6.89
N LEU A 153 11.30 -8.02 7.84
CA LEU A 153 12.57 -8.69 7.57
C LEU A 153 12.43 -9.83 6.55
N VAL A 154 11.38 -10.65 6.69
CA VAL A 154 11.09 -11.71 5.70
C VAL A 154 10.80 -11.09 4.33
N GLY A 155 10.01 -10.01 4.26
CA GLY A 155 9.72 -9.31 3.01
C GLY A 155 10.98 -8.82 2.30
N GLU A 156 11.91 -8.21 3.05
CA GLU A 156 13.18 -7.69 2.52
C GLU A 156 14.14 -8.81 2.02
N HIS A 157 14.10 -10.00 2.64
CA HIS A 157 15.00 -11.10 2.30
C HIS A 157 14.42 -12.11 1.30
N THR A 158 13.14 -12.03 0.99
CA THR A 158 12.44 -12.98 0.12
C THR A 158 11.64 -12.28 -0.99
N GLU A 159 12.04 -11.07 -1.37
CA GLU A 159 11.28 -10.25 -2.33
C GLU A 159 11.13 -10.93 -3.69
N ASP A 160 12.20 -11.54 -4.22
CA ASP A 160 12.17 -12.24 -5.49
C ASP A 160 11.21 -13.43 -5.44
N TRP A 161 11.33 -14.28 -4.41
CA TRP A 161 10.44 -15.42 -4.22
C TRP A 161 8.97 -15.01 -4.06
N LEU A 162 8.69 -13.97 -3.29
CA LEU A 162 7.33 -13.45 -3.11
C LEU A 162 6.78 -12.88 -4.43
N THR A 163 7.62 -12.29 -5.25
CA THR A 163 7.24 -11.78 -6.58
C THR A 163 6.92 -12.92 -7.54
N GLU A 164 7.75 -13.96 -7.59
CA GLU A 164 7.48 -15.16 -8.38
C GLU A 164 6.17 -15.84 -7.93
N LEU A 165 5.92 -15.92 -6.62
CA LEU A 165 4.70 -16.49 -6.08
C LEU A 165 3.45 -15.70 -6.51
N ARG A 166 3.51 -14.36 -6.47
CA ARG A 166 2.40 -13.49 -6.95
C ARG A 166 2.13 -13.70 -8.44
N GLN A 167 3.18 -13.80 -9.26
CA GLN A 167 3.05 -14.07 -10.70
C GLN A 167 2.43 -15.44 -10.96
N ALA A 168 2.84 -16.47 -10.22
CA ALA A 168 2.26 -17.80 -10.32
C ALA A 168 0.76 -17.80 -9.94
N MET A 169 0.37 -17.07 -8.91
CA MET A 169 -1.03 -16.92 -8.51
C MET A 169 -1.87 -16.23 -9.60
N THR A 170 -1.36 -15.17 -10.23
CA THR A 170 -2.03 -14.51 -11.35
C THR A 170 -2.31 -15.50 -12.48
N ARG A 171 -1.35 -16.35 -12.80
CA ARG A 171 -1.52 -17.41 -13.80
C ARG A 171 -2.60 -18.43 -13.41
N VAL A 172 -2.66 -18.81 -12.14
CA VAL A 172 -3.71 -19.70 -11.62
C VAL A 172 -5.10 -19.05 -11.77
N ASP A 173 -5.23 -17.77 -11.46
CA ASP A 173 -6.50 -17.05 -11.58
C ASP A 173 -6.95 -16.87 -13.03
N GLU A 174 -6.02 -16.69 -13.97
CA GLU A 174 -6.31 -16.72 -15.40
C GLU A 174 -6.86 -18.07 -15.84
N LEU A 175 -6.21 -19.17 -15.43
CA LEU A 175 -6.66 -20.53 -15.75
C LEU A 175 -8.04 -20.84 -15.15
N ARG A 176 -8.30 -20.37 -13.92
CA ARG A 176 -9.63 -20.52 -13.29
C ARG A 176 -10.72 -19.78 -14.06
N ARG A 177 -10.42 -18.58 -14.57
CA ARG A 177 -11.37 -17.80 -15.38
C ARG A 177 -11.64 -18.41 -16.75
N GLN A 178 -10.64 -19.06 -17.36
CA GLN A 178 -10.77 -19.74 -18.64
C GLN A 178 -11.62 -21.02 -18.53
N GLY A 179 -11.67 -21.65 -17.37
CA GLY A 179 -12.37 -22.90 -17.17
C GLY A 179 -11.71 -24.10 -17.90
N PRO A 180 -12.29 -25.30 -17.79
CA PRO A 180 -11.83 -26.44 -18.58
C PRO A 180 -12.14 -26.19 -20.06
N ALA A 181 -11.14 -26.44 -20.92
CA ALA A 181 -11.35 -26.42 -22.36
C ALA A 181 -12.46 -27.44 -22.73
N ALA A 182 -13.49 -27.00 -23.46
CA ALA A 182 -14.55 -27.83 -23.93
C ALA A 182 -14.08 -28.77 -25.05
#